data_e9052af187b4edaa86bc0c9e10fef3a3
#
_entry.id   e9052af187b4edaa86bc0c9e10fef3a3
#
_cell.length_a   1.000
_cell.length_b   1.000
_cell.length_c   1.000
_cell.angle_alpha   90.00
_cell.angle_beta   90.00
_cell.angle_gamma   90.00
#
_symmetry.space_group_name_H-M   'P 1'
#
loop_
_entity.id
_entity.type
_entity.pdbx_description
1 polymer ?
#
loop_
_entity_poly.entity_id
_entity_poly.type
_entity_poly.pdbx_seq_one_letter_code
_entity_poly.pdbx_strand_id
1 'polypeptide(L)'
;MKTSVIGFPRIGTLRELKFASEKYFRKEISEEQLKETAKELRKTHWNMQKNAGIALREIHWNTQKSSGIDFISSNDFSFYDTVLDTAVLLNIIPKRYKELDLSEIDTYFAMARGYQGEHGDVKALAMKKWFNTNYHYIVPEVEDDTEIKLVGNKLFDEYNEAKSLGIETKPVVIGPYTLLKLCRFTGNKTCADFVDAVINAYKDLVTKCEENGVKWLQVDEPSLVKDMTSDDLALFNKIYDEILSTK
;
A
#
# COMPACT_ATOMS: atom_id res chain seq x y z
N MET A 1 -23.60 6.61 -14.28
CA MET A 1 -22.15 6.34 -14.47
C MET A 1 -21.48 6.56 -13.14
N LYS A 2 -20.59 5.66 -12.70
CA LYS A 2 -19.84 5.81 -11.45
C LYS A 2 -18.44 6.35 -11.73
N THR A 3 -17.94 7.19 -10.84
CA THR A 3 -16.64 7.85 -10.96
C THR A 3 -15.66 7.27 -9.94
N SER A 4 -14.38 7.18 -10.30
CA SER A 4 -13.33 6.68 -9.44
C SER A 4 -12.03 7.43 -9.70
N VAL A 5 -11.17 7.50 -8.70
CA VAL A 5 -9.77 7.88 -8.85
C VAL A 5 -8.89 6.66 -8.55
N ILE A 6 -7.72 6.60 -9.19
CA ILE A 6 -6.76 5.51 -8.98
C ILE A 6 -6.09 5.65 -7.62
N GLY A 7 -5.82 6.87 -7.19
CA GLY A 7 -5.21 7.26 -5.93
C GLY A 7 -5.11 8.78 -5.85
N PHE A 8 -4.64 9.29 -4.71
CA PHE A 8 -4.52 10.72 -4.46
C PHE A 8 -3.07 11.10 -4.11
N PRO A 9 -2.53 12.25 -4.59
CA PRO A 9 -1.17 12.67 -4.27
C PRO A 9 -0.97 12.85 -2.76
N ARG A 10 -0.05 12.09 -2.18
CA ARG A 10 0.15 12.01 -0.72
C ARG A 10 0.90 13.18 -0.11
N ILE A 11 1.66 13.93 -0.92
CA ILE A 11 2.67 14.87 -0.41
C ILE A 11 2.07 16.08 0.30
N GLY A 12 0.82 16.42 0.03
CA GLY A 12 0.15 17.62 0.49
C GLY A 12 0.45 18.86 -0.37
N THR A 13 -0.42 19.86 -0.32
CA THR A 13 -0.35 21.07 -1.16
C THR A 13 0.92 21.90 -0.89
N LEU A 14 1.34 21.96 0.37
CA LEU A 14 2.54 22.66 0.84
C LEU A 14 3.69 21.69 1.15
N ARG A 15 3.63 20.46 0.65
CA ARG A 15 4.62 19.39 0.89
C ARG A 15 4.71 18.96 2.35
N GLU A 16 3.60 18.98 3.06
CA GLU A 16 3.54 18.74 4.51
C GLU A 16 4.15 17.39 4.88
N LEU A 17 3.83 16.31 4.12
CA LEU A 17 4.40 14.99 4.36
C LEU A 17 5.93 14.98 4.22
N LYS A 18 6.46 15.68 3.21
CA LYS A 18 7.91 15.77 3.00
C LYS A 18 8.60 16.41 4.21
N PHE A 19 8.12 17.56 4.62
CA PHE A 19 8.72 18.29 5.74
C PHE A 19 8.57 17.57 7.08
N ALA A 20 7.43 16.92 7.32
CA ALA A 20 7.23 16.09 8.50
C ALA A 20 8.20 14.90 8.52
N SER A 21 8.34 14.19 7.40
CA SER A 21 9.29 13.07 7.29
C SER A 21 10.73 13.53 7.51
N GLU A 22 11.14 14.67 6.93
CA GLU A 22 12.48 15.21 7.14
C GLU A 22 12.75 15.61 8.61
N LYS A 23 11.75 16.19 9.29
CA LYS A 23 11.83 16.51 10.72
C LYS A 23 11.92 15.24 11.57
N TYR A 24 11.15 14.21 11.22
CA TYR A 24 11.20 12.93 11.89
C TYR A 24 12.61 12.29 11.78
N PHE A 25 13.20 12.28 10.59
CA PHE A 25 14.56 11.75 10.39
C PHE A 25 15.63 12.52 11.15
N ARG A 26 15.40 13.83 11.41
CA ARG A 26 16.28 14.63 12.25
C ARG A 26 15.94 14.56 13.75
N LYS A 27 14.98 13.71 14.14
CA LYS A 27 14.47 13.56 15.50
C LYS A 27 13.92 14.86 16.10
N GLU A 28 13.41 15.76 15.25
CA GLU A 28 12.77 17.02 15.64
C GLU A 28 11.29 16.85 16.01
N ILE A 29 10.66 15.79 15.54
CA ILE A 29 9.28 15.40 15.86
C ILE A 29 9.21 13.93 16.20
N SER A 30 8.20 13.54 17.00
CA SER A 30 7.93 12.16 17.35
C SER A 30 7.22 11.37 16.24
N GLU A 31 7.14 10.05 16.40
CA GLU A 31 6.35 9.15 15.53
C GLU A 31 4.88 9.55 15.50
N GLU A 32 4.30 9.90 16.67
CA GLU A 32 2.91 10.32 16.79
C GLU A 32 2.64 11.60 15.99
N GLN A 33 3.55 12.56 16.05
CA GLN A 33 3.44 13.82 15.30
C GLN A 33 3.53 13.59 13.78
N LEU A 34 4.39 12.66 13.34
CA LEU A 34 4.45 12.25 11.93
C LEU A 34 3.14 11.57 11.51
N LYS A 35 2.63 10.62 12.31
CA LYS A 35 1.36 9.92 12.05
C LYS A 35 0.17 10.89 12.04
N GLU A 36 0.14 11.87 12.93
CA GLU A 36 -0.92 12.89 12.96
C GLU A 36 -0.90 13.76 11.69
N THR A 37 0.29 14.17 11.22
CA THR A 37 0.41 14.88 9.94
C THR A 37 -0.14 14.03 8.77
N ALA A 38 0.17 12.75 8.74
CA ALA A 38 -0.34 11.84 7.72
C ALA A 38 -1.88 11.70 7.79
N LYS A 39 -2.43 11.61 8.99
CA LYS A 39 -3.87 11.52 9.25
C LYS A 39 -4.61 12.78 8.76
N GLU A 40 -4.12 13.97 9.08
CA GLU A 40 -4.74 15.22 8.61
C GLU A 40 -4.66 15.36 7.08
N LEU A 41 -3.59 14.88 6.45
CA LEU A 41 -3.49 14.83 4.99
C LEU A 41 -4.53 13.88 4.38
N ARG A 42 -4.67 12.65 4.91
CA ARG A 42 -5.68 11.69 4.43
C ARG A 42 -7.09 12.26 4.59
N LYS A 43 -7.42 12.80 5.73
CA LYS A 43 -8.71 13.47 5.98
C LYS A 43 -8.99 14.58 4.97
N THR A 44 -8.00 15.41 4.67
CA THR A 44 -8.11 16.46 3.66
C THR A 44 -8.36 15.88 2.28
N HIS A 45 -7.59 14.87 1.87
CA HIS A 45 -7.71 14.21 0.57
C HIS A 45 -9.08 13.54 0.37
N TRP A 46 -9.57 12.82 1.39
CA TRP A 46 -10.89 12.20 1.33
C TRP A 46 -12.03 13.22 1.24
N ASN A 47 -11.94 14.31 2.01
CA ASN A 47 -12.92 15.38 1.92
C ASN A 47 -12.89 16.10 0.56
N MET A 48 -11.71 16.32 -0.03
CA MET A 48 -11.60 16.88 -1.38
C MET A 48 -12.31 15.98 -2.40
N GLN A 49 -12.11 14.67 -2.35
CA GLN A 49 -12.75 13.70 -3.26
C GLN A 49 -14.26 13.65 -3.02
N LYS A 50 -14.71 13.60 -1.77
CA LYS A 50 -16.14 13.64 -1.40
C LYS A 50 -16.82 14.91 -1.90
N ASN A 51 -16.14 16.04 -1.86
CA ASN A 51 -16.69 17.35 -2.21
C ASN A 51 -16.44 17.75 -3.67
N ALA A 52 -15.67 17.00 -4.44
CA ALA A 52 -15.29 17.34 -5.82
C ALA A 52 -16.49 17.61 -6.75
N GLY A 53 -17.65 16.99 -6.48
CA GLY A 53 -18.87 17.21 -7.23
C GLY A 53 -19.68 18.44 -6.79
N ILE A 54 -19.33 19.09 -5.68
CA ILE A 54 -20.10 20.24 -5.15
C ILE A 54 -19.78 21.51 -5.94
N ALA A 55 -18.53 21.71 -6.34
CA ALA A 55 -18.11 22.88 -7.12
C ALA A 55 -18.73 22.93 -8.52
N LEU A 56 -19.05 21.79 -9.13
CA LEU A 56 -19.75 21.71 -10.41
C LEU A 56 -21.27 22.01 -10.29
N ARG A 57 -21.83 21.98 -9.08
CA ARG A 57 -23.24 22.28 -8.84
C ARG A 57 -23.58 23.76 -8.89
N GLU A 58 -22.67 24.63 -8.51
CA GLU A 58 -22.87 26.08 -8.54
C GLU A 58 -22.89 26.63 -9.96
N ILE A 59 -22.38 25.88 -10.95
CA ILE A 59 -22.27 26.31 -12.33
C ILE A 59 -23.45 25.80 -13.22
N HIS A 60 -24.12 24.70 -12.83
CA HIS A 60 -25.23 24.13 -13.63
C HIS A 60 -26.48 23.94 -12.77
N TRP A 61 -27.42 24.82 -13.00
CA TRP A 61 -28.72 24.90 -12.35
C TRP A 61 -29.58 23.65 -12.62
N ASN A 62 -30.13 23.09 -11.57
CA ASN A 62 -31.38 22.27 -11.52
C ASN A 62 -31.40 20.81 -11.95
N THR A 63 -30.35 20.06 -12.08
CA THR A 63 -30.54 18.59 -12.10
C THR A 63 -29.28 17.86 -11.67
N GLN A 64 -29.40 17.18 -10.58
CA GLN A 64 -28.76 15.94 -10.18
C GLN A 64 -28.15 15.94 -8.77
N LYS A 65 -28.44 14.85 -8.08
CA LYS A 65 -27.94 14.43 -6.76
C LYS A 65 -26.42 14.52 -6.65
N SER A 66 -25.96 14.79 -5.43
CA SER A 66 -24.56 14.84 -5.01
C SER A 66 -23.60 14.00 -5.85
N SER A 67 -22.76 14.64 -6.63
CA SER A 67 -21.77 13.98 -7.45
C SER A 67 -20.37 14.31 -6.98
N GLY A 68 -19.99 13.76 -5.80
CA GLY A 68 -18.60 13.54 -5.47
C GLY A 68 -18.02 12.38 -6.28
N ILE A 69 -16.80 11.99 -5.98
CA ILE A 69 -16.24 10.72 -6.48
C ILE A 69 -17.01 9.56 -5.82
N ASP A 70 -17.53 8.64 -6.62
CA ASP A 70 -18.30 7.49 -6.11
C ASP A 70 -17.39 6.48 -5.38
N PHE A 71 -16.19 6.28 -5.90
CA PHE A 71 -15.19 5.38 -5.33
C PHE A 71 -13.95 6.15 -4.90
N ILE A 72 -13.95 6.58 -3.65
CA ILE A 72 -12.83 7.25 -3.00
C ILE A 72 -11.85 6.18 -2.54
N SER A 73 -10.56 6.35 -2.83
CA SER A 73 -9.52 5.40 -2.40
C SER A 73 -9.09 5.61 -0.95
N SER A 74 -8.69 4.51 -0.30
CA SER A 74 -7.88 4.50 0.93
C SER A 74 -6.76 3.47 0.78
N ASN A 75 -5.80 3.44 1.70
CA ASN A 75 -4.56 2.68 1.61
C ASN A 75 -3.69 3.03 0.38
N ASP A 76 -4.03 4.09 -0.34
CA ASP A 76 -3.22 4.69 -1.40
C ASP A 76 -2.21 5.71 -0.86
N PHE A 77 -2.38 6.14 0.39
CA PHE A 77 -1.40 6.96 1.10
C PHE A 77 -0.23 6.10 1.58
N SER A 78 1.00 6.52 1.29
CA SER A 78 2.22 5.83 1.69
C SER A 78 3.24 6.83 2.24
N PHE A 79 4.00 6.44 3.26
CA PHE A 79 5.14 7.23 3.71
C PHE A 79 6.30 7.17 2.71
N TYR A 80 6.43 6.09 1.96
CA TYR A 80 7.50 5.93 0.97
C TYR A 80 6.97 5.40 -0.37
N ASP A 81 6.57 4.12 -0.46
CA ASP A 81 5.92 3.55 -1.64
C ASP A 81 4.95 2.41 -1.28
N THR A 82 3.99 2.15 -2.17
CA THR A 82 2.91 1.19 -1.94
C THR A 82 3.36 -0.27 -2.03
N VAL A 83 4.47 -0.56 -2.71
CA VAL A 83 5.04 -1.92 -2.76
C VAL A 83 5.65 -2.25 -1.41
N LEU A 84 6.38 -1.30 -0.81
CA LEU A 84 6.93 -1.46 0.53
C LEU A 84 5.82 -1.59 1.58
N ASP A 85 4.75 -0.78 1.48
CA ASP A 85 3.57 -0.90 2.34
C ASP A 85 2.98 -2.32 2.27
N THR A 86 2.83 -2.86 1.05
CA THR A 86 2.30 -4.21 0.83
C THR A 86 3.26 -5.28 1.36
N ALA A 87 4.57 -5.08 1.20
CA ALA A 87 5.57 -6.00 1.74
C ALA A 87 5.49 -6.08 3.28
N VAL A 88 5.38 -4.94 3.95
CA VAL A 88 5.21 -4.89 5.41
C VAL A 88 3.88 -5.51 5.83
N LEU A 89 2.78 -5.20 5.13
CA LEU A 89 1.46 -5.79 5.35
C LEU A 89 1.51 -7.33 5.36
N LEU A 90 2.35 -7.90 4.51
CA LEU A 90 2.48 -9.35 4.31
C LEU A 90 3.71 -9.98 4.99
N ASN A 91 4.33 -9.29 5.95
CA ASN A 91 5.51 -9.77 6.69
C ASN A 91 6.76 -10.03 5.83
N ILE A 92 6.84 -9.43 4.64
CA ILE A 92 8.04 -9.52 3.79
C ILE A 92 9.05 -8.49 4.29
N ILE A 93 9.66 -8.82 5.43
CA ILE A 93 10.68 -8.01 6.11
C ILE A 93 11.91 -8.88 6.29
N PRO A 94 13.04 -8.57 5.63
CA PRO A 94 14.27 -9.34 5.78
C PRO A 94 14.76 -9.38 7.24
N LYS A 95 15.36 -10.50 7.63
CA LYS A 95 15.79 -10.79 8.98
C LYS A 95 16.69 -9.70 9.57
N ARG A 96 17.61 -9.15 8.75
CA ARG A 96 18.52 -8.07 9.17
C ARG A 96 17.83 -6.80 9.67
N TYR A 97 16.58 -6.53 9.25
CA TYR A 97 15.81 -5.39 9.77
C TYR A 97 15.01 -5.76 11.02
N LYS A 98 14.52 -7.01 11.10
CA LYS A 98 13.84 -7.52 12.31
C LYS A 98 14.79 -7.57 13.52
N GLU A 99 16.06 -7.90 13.27
CA GLU A 99 17.08 -7.98 14.31
C GLU A 99 17.49 -6.61 14.90
N LEU A 100 17.10 -5.50 14.27
CA LEU A 100 17.35 -4.16 14.80
C LEU A 100 16.43 -3.81 15.98
N ASP A 101 15.37 -4.56 16.21
CA ASP A 101 14.37 -4.31 17.29
C ASP A 101 13.88 -2.84 17.33
N LEU A 102 13.59 -2.31 16.16
CA LEU A 102 13.06 -0.95 15.97
C LEU A 102 11.53 -0.93 16.02
N SER A 103 10.96 0.27 16.19
CA SER A 103 9.51 0.45 15.98
C SER A 103 9.10 0.05 14.56
N GLU A 104 7.80 -0.20 14.35
CA GLU A 104 7.28 -0.58 13.04
C GLU A 104 7.62 0.46 11.95
N ILE A 105 7.46 1.74 12.28
CA ILE A 105 7.73 2.83 11.34
C ILE A 105 9.24 3.02 11.12
N ASP A 106 10.06 2.84 12.14
CA ASP A 106 11.51 2.91 11.98
C ASP A 106 12.05 1.72 11.18
N THR A 107 11.51 0.52 11.37
CA THR A 107 11.79 -0.66 10.54
C THR A 107 11.41 -0.40 9.08
N TYR A 108 10.24 0.18 8.83
CA TYR A 108 9.78 0.59 7.50
C TYR A 108 10.77 1.57 6.84
N PHE A 109 11.19 2.60 7.57
CA PHE A 109 12.17 3.55 7.04
C PHE A 109 13.58 2.97 6.94
N ALA A 110 13.97 2.05 7.82
CA ALA A 110 15.24 1.33 7.69
C ALA A 110 15.30 0.53 6.39
N MET A 111 14.22 -0.15 6.01
CA MET A 111 14.13 -0.83 4.71
C MET A 111 14.23 0.15 3.54
N ALA A 112 13.59 1.30 3.62
CA ALA A 112 13.58 2.28 2.53
C ALA A 112 14.88 3.07 2.37
N ARG A 113 15.61 3.34 3.46
CA ARG A 113 16.72 4.30 3.49
C ARG A 113 18.01 3.77 4.12
N GLY A 114 17.95 2.59 4.72
CA GLY A 114 18.99 2.09 5.63
C GLY A 114 18.84 2.67 7.03
N TYR A 115 19.59 2.11 7.94
CA TYR A 115 19.65 2.55 9.32
C TYR A 115 21.09 2.53 9.80
N GLN A 116 21.48 3.54 10.56
CA GLN A 116 22.75 3.63 11.29
C GLN A 116 22.46 4.15 12.69
N GLY A 117 22.82 3.40 13.71
CA GLY A 117 22.56 3.80 15.08
C GLY A 117 22.82 2.74 16.12
N GLU A 118 22.24 2.91 17.30
CA GLU A 118 22.50 2.09 18.49
C GLU A 118 22.14 0.60 18.29
N HIS A 119 21.18 0.31 17.41
CA HIS A 119 20.71 -1.05 17.14
C HIS A 119 21.49 -1.76 16.02
N GLY A 120 22.49 -1.10 15.43
CA GLY A 120 23.32 -1.64 14.36
C GLY A 120 23.28 -0.81 13.08
N ASP A 121 23.93 -1.32 12.04
CA ASP A 121 23.99 -0.67 10.72
C ASP A 121 23.46 -1.59 9.65
N VAL A 122 22.44 -1.15 8.90
CA VAL A 122 21.92 -1.87 7.73
C VAL A 122 21.77 -0.95 6.53
N LYS A 123 22.08 -1.47 5.36
CA LYS A 123 21.84 -0.76 4.09
C LYS A 123 20.37 -0.84 3.73
N ALA A 124 19.87 0.18 3.02
CA ALA A 124 18.54 0.16 2.43
C ALA A 124 18.37 -1.03 1.46
N LEU A 125 17.14 -1.43 1.26
CA LEU A 125 16.74 -2.30 0.16
C LEU A 125 17.03 -1.61 -1.19
N ALA A 126 17.17 -2.40 -2.24
CA ALA A 126 17.38 -1.87 -3.58
C ALA A 126 16.16 -1.04 -4.04
N MET A 127 16.45 0.00 -4.79
CA MET A 127 15.43 0.84 -5.43
C MET A 127 15.46 0.60 -6.93
N LYS A 128 14.28 0.39 -7.53
CA LYS A 128 14.12 0.27 -8.99
C LYS A 128 13.06 1.23 -9.51
N LYS A 129 13.14 1.56 -10.79
CA LYS A 129 12.10 2.34 -11.46
C LYS A 129 10.76 1.58 -11.43
N TRP A 130 9.70 2.30 -11.13
CA TRP A 130 8.34 1.83 -11.28
C TRP A 130 8.01 1.75 -12.77
N PHE A 131 8.17 0.55 -13.35
CA PHE A 131 8.00 0.29 -14.77
C PHE A 131 8.83 1.26 -15.65
N ASN A 132 8.17 1.98 -16.54
CA ASN A 132 8.79 2.93 -17.46
C ASN A 132 8.62 4.40 -17.02
N THR A 133 8.38 4.64 -15.74
CA THR A 133 8.14 5.98 -15.17
C THR A 133 9.38 6.53 -14.49
N ASN A 134 9.29 7.80 -14.04
CA ASN A 134 10.29 8.41 -13.17
C ASN A 134 10.08 8.09 -11.67
N TYR A 135 9.01 7.37 -11.32
CA TYR A 135 8.80 6.87 -9.97
C TYR A 135 9.69 5.65 -9.71
N HIS A 136 9.99 5.42 -8.45
CA HIS A 136 10.77 4.28 -7.99
C HIS A 136 10.02 3.58 -6.88
N TYR A 137 10.29 2.31 -6.72
CA TYR A 137 9.80 1.49 -5.61
C TYR A 137 10.96 0.81 -4.91
N ILE A 138 10.76 0.48 -3.64
CA ILE A 138 11.68 -0.33 -2.86
C ILE A 138 11.42 -1.79 -3.19
N VAL A 139 12.46 -2.52 -3.61
CA VAL A 139 12.37 -3.93 -4.01
C VAL A 139 12.29 -4.80 -2.76
N PRO A 140 11.15 -5.46 -2.49
CA PRO A 140 11.07 -6.37 -1.36
C PRO A 140 12.02 -7.55 -1.56
N GLU A 141 12.75 -7.92 -0.52
CA GLU A 141 13.59 -9.11 -0.51
C GLU A 141 12.89 -10.23 0.26
N VAL A 142 12.81 -11.40 -0.38
CA VAL A 142 12.24 -12.63 0.18
C VAL A 142 13.38 -13.60 0.43
N GLU A 143 13.62 -13.93 1.70
CA GLU A 143 14.62 -14.89 2.15
C GLU A 143 13.98 -16.29 2.24
N ASP A 144 14.79 -17.36 2.28
CA ASP A 144 14.30 -18.75 2.29
C ASP A 144 13.37 -19.07 3.48
N ASP A 145 13.54 -18.37 4.59
CA ASP A 145 12.77 -18.52 5.83
C ASP A 145 11.69 -17.42 6.00
N THR A 146 11.45 -16.60 4.98
CA THR A 146 10.39 -15.58 5.01
C THR A 146 9.02 -16.24 5.13
N GLU A 147 8.31 -15.94 6.22
CA GLU A 147 6.92 -16.34 6.41
C GLU A 147 5.98 -15.26 5.84
N ILE A 148 5.52 -15.45 4.61
CA ILE A 148 4.55 -14.55 3.98
C ILE A 148 3.17 -14.82 4.58
N LYS A 149 2.61 -13.84 5.26
CA LYS A 149 1.28 -13.90 5.91
C LYS A 149 0.77 -12.49 6.19
N LEU A 150 -0.53 -12.31 6.29
CA LEU A 150 -1.14 -11.04 6.67
C LEU A 150 -0.84 -10.74 8.14
N VAL A 151 -0.10 -9.66 8.41
CA VAL A 151 0.24 -9.23 9.78
C VAL A 151 -0.11 -7.76 10.03
N GLY A 152 -0.05 -6.90 9.02
CA GLY A 152 -0.28 -5.47 9.18
C GLY A 152 -1.75 -5.09 9.24
N ASN A 153 -2.02 -3.92 9.79
CA ASN A 153 -3.38 -3.37 9.93
C ASN A 153 -3.60 -2.08 9.14
N LYS A 154 -2.57 -1.48 8.56
CA LYS A 154 -2.63 -0.17 7.88
C LYS A 154 -3.85 -0.01 6.97
N LEU A 155 -4.14 -1.01 6.12
CA LEU A 155 -5.28 -1.00 5.20
C LEU A 155 -6.61 -0.82 5.95
N PHE A 156 -6.78 -1.57 7.03
CA PHE A 156 -8.00 -1.57 7.85
C PHE A 156 -8.09 -0.30 8.71
N ASP A 157 -6.98 0.17 9.24
CA ASP A 157 -6.91 1.39 10.04
C ASP A 157 -7.29 2.60 9.21
N GLU A 158 -6.77 2.74 7.98
CA GLU A 158 -7.13 3.83 7.07
C GLU A 158 -8.58 3.73 6.58
N TYR A 159 -9.09 2.52 6.31
CA TYR A 159 -10.50 2.31 5.98
C TYR A 159 -11.41 2.76 7.13
N ASN A 160 -11.11 2.33 8.36
CA ASN A 160 -11.89 2.70 9.54
C ASN A 160 -11.76 4.18 9.88
N GLU A 161 -10.59 4.78 9.66
CA GLU A 161 -10.39 6.22 9.80
C GLU A 161 -11.31 7.01 8.86
N ALA A 162 -11.35 6.65 7.57
CA ALA A 162 -12.27 7.27 6.61
C ALA A 162 -13.74 7.05 6.98
N LYS A 163 -14.09 5.84 7.41
CA LYS A 163 -15.44 5.48 7.83
C LYS A 163 -15.90 6.29 9.04
N SER A 164 -15.01 6.59 9.98
CA SER A 164 -15.30 7.46 11.14
C SER A 164 -15.66 8.90 10.72
N LEU A 165 -15.20 9.34 9.55
CA LEU A 165 -15.54 10.64 8.93
C LEU A 165 -16.82 10.58 8.06
N GLY A 166 -17.54 9.44 8.07
CA GLY A 166 -18.71 9.21 7.23
C GLY A 166 -18.37 9.10 5.73
N ILE A 167 -17.16 8.60 5.42
CA ILE A 167 -16.69 8.40 4.05
C ILE A 167 -16.47 6.93 3.81
N GLU A 168 -17.28 6.33 2.91
CA GLU A 168 -17.05 4.97 2.43
C GLU A 168 -15.90 5.01 1.41
N THR A 169 -14.87 4.19 1.63
CA THR A 169 -13.71 4.13 0.74
C THR A 169 -13.55 2.74 0.12
N LYS A 170 -12.76 2.69 -0.91
CA LYS A 170 -12.29 1.49 -1.59
C LYS A 170 -10.79 1.36 -1.29
N PRO A 171 -10.37 0.50 -0.34
CA PRO A 171 -8.94 0.25 -0.12
C PRO A 171 -8.26 -0.24 -1.39
N VAL A 172 -7.00 0.17 -1.57
CA VAL A 172 -6.15 -0.18 -2.70
C VAL A 172 -4.96 -0.98 -2.21
N VAL A 173 -4.61 -2.08 -2.88
CA VAL A 173 -3.44 -2.90 -2.56
C VAL A 173 -2.76 -3.33 -3.85
N ILE A 174 -1.43 -3.48 -3.82
CA ILE A 174 -0.71 -4.11 -4.93
C ILE A 174 -1.14 -5.57 -5.04
N GLY A 175 -1.42 -6.03 -6.24
CA GLY A 175 -1.88 -7.38 -6.49
C GLY A 175 -0.79 -8.45 -6.30
N PRO A 176 -1.20 -9.68 -5.99
CA PRO A 176 -0.28 -10.77 -5.65
C PRO A 176 0.67 -11.14 -6.77
N TYR A 177 0.19 -11.14 -8.02
CA TYR A 177 1.03 -11.43 -9.17
C TYR A 177 2.10 -10.35 -9.35
N THR A 178 1.71 -9.06 -9.33
CA THR A 178 2.67 -7.95 -9.41
C THR A 178 3.65 -7.98 -8.26
N LEU A 179 3.20 -8.21 -7.02
CA LEU A 179 4.09 -8.30 -5.86
C LEU A 179 5.18 -9.35 -6.09
N LEU A 180 4.80 -10.58 -6.47
CA LEU A 180 5.75 -11.66 -6.77
C LEU A 180 6.75 -11.27 -7.88
N LYS A 181 6.29 -10.59 -8.93
CA LYS A 181 7.14 -10.14 -10.05
C LYS A 181 8.09 -8.99 -9.68
N LEU A 182 7.79 -8.25 -8.63
CA LEU A 182 8.60 -7.13 -8.14
C LEU A 182 9.58 -7.53 -7.03
N CYS A 183 9.31 -8.63 -6.32
CA CYS A 183 10.19 -9.15 -5.28
C CYS A 183 11.53 -9.66 -5.83
N ARG A 184 12.54 -9.63 -4.97
CA ARG A 184 13.83 -10.30 -5.15
C ARG A 184 13.93 -11.47 -4.18
N PHE A 185 14.10 -12.66 -4.72
CA PHE A 185 14.37 -13.87 -3.93
C PHE A 185 15.87 -13.98 -3.71
N THR A 186 16.31 -14.04 -2.45
CA THR A 186 17.73 -13.89 -2.07
C THR A 186 18.38 -15.15 -1.54
N GLY A 187 17.64 -16.27 -1.50
CA GLY A 187 18.14 -17.58 -1.05
C GLY A 187 18.20 -18.60 -2.17
N ASN A 188 17.93 -19.85 -1.81
CA ASN A 188 17.82 -20.99 -2.74
C ASN A 188 16.40 -21.16 -3.29
N LYS A 189 15.39 -20.65 -2.55
CA LYS A 189 14.00 -20.67 -2.97
C LYS A 189 13.74 -19.63 -4.07
N THR A 190 12.78 -19.95 -4.91
CA THR A 190 12.35 -19.14 -6.04
C THR A 190 10.95 -18.58 -5.83
N CYS A 191 10.47 -17.77 -6.75
CA CYS A 191 9.09 -17.26 -6.74
C CYS A 191 8.07 -18.40 -6.58
N ALA A 192 8.28 -19.54 -7.24
CA ALA A 192 7.35 -20.67 -7.21
C ALA A 192 7.11 -21.23 -5.80
N ASP A 193 8.14 -21.20 -4.96
CA ASP A 193 8.08 -21.73 -3.59
C ASP A 193 7.22 -20.86 -2.64
N PHE A 194 6.91 -19.62 -3.02
CA PHE A 194 6.15 -18.68 -2.21
C PHE A 194 4.74 -18.39 -2.72
N VAL A 195 4.36 -18.94 -3.89
CA VAL A 195 3.05 -18.68 -4.52
C VAL A 195 1.89 -19.00 -3.58
N ASP A 196 1.91 -20.20 -2.98
CA ASP A 196 0.81 -20.64 -2.12
C ASP A 196 0.73 -19.81 -0.82
N ALA A 197 1.86 -19.38 -0.27
CA ALA A 197 1.90 -18.49 0.89
C ALA A 197 1.30 -17.12 0.55
N VAL A 198 1.62 -16.56 -0.62
CA VAL A 198 1.03 -15.30 -1.09
C VAL A 198 -0.47 -15.46 -1.32
N ILE A 199 -0.93 -16.53 -1.97
CA ILE A 199 -2.35 -16.82 -2.17
C ILE A 199 -3.09 -16.83 -0.82
N ASN A 200 -2.57 -17.56 0.17
CA ASN A 200 -3.17 -17.64 1.49
C ASN A 200 -3.23 -16.28 2.18
N ALA A 201 -2.15 -15.51 2.12
CA ALA A 201 -2.13 -14.17 2.71
C ALA A 201 -3.16 -13.21 2.07
N TYR A 202 -3.42 -13.32 0.75
CA TYR A 202 -4.47 -12.54 0.09
C TYR A 202 -5.88 -13.09 0.36
N LYS A 203 -6.06 -14.40 0.56
CA LYS A 203 -7.32 -14.96 1.05
C LYS A 203 -7.65 -14.41 2.45
N ASP A 204 -6.66 -14.38 3.35
CA ASP A 204 -6.81 -13.78 4.68
C ASP A 204 -7.13 -12.28 4.59
N LEU A 205 -6.50 -11.56 3.66
CA LEU A 205 -6.79 -10.15 3.40
C LEU A 205 -8.25 -9.94 2.96
N VAL A 206 -8.75 -10.73 2.02
CA VAL A 206 -10.15 -10.67 1.53
C VAL A 206 -11.11 -10.96 2.68
N THR A 207 -10.87 -12.04 3.43
CA THR A 207 -11.68 -12.42 4.59
C THR A 207 -11.72 -11.28 5.63
N LYS A 208 -10.56 -10.71 5.96
CA LYS A 208 -10.49 -9.60 6.91
C LYS A 208 -11.15 -8.32 6.38
N CYS A 209 -11.13 -8.09 5.05
CA CYS A 209 -11.90 -7.01 4.43
C CYS A 209 -13.42 -7.21 4.65
N GLU A 210 -13.93 -8.42 4.46
CA GLU A 210 -15.34 -8.75 4.69
C GLU A 210 -15.72 -8.54 6.18
N GLU A 211 -14.89 -9.01 7.10
CA GLU A 211 -15.09 -8.83 8.55
C GLU A 211 -15.15 -7.35 8.96
N ASN A 212 -14.38 -6.49 8.30
CA ASN A 212 -14.39 -5.04 8.53
C ASN A 212 -15.51 -4.30 7.77
N GLY A 213 -16.29 -5.01 6.96
CA GLY A 213 -17.39 -4.47 6.18
C GLY A 213 -16.93 -3.63 4.97
N VAL A 214 -15.73 -3.91 4.45
CA VAL A 214 -15.20 -3.32 3.21
C VAL A 214 -16.06 -3.78 2.03
N LYS A 215 -16.65 -2.84 1.31
CA LYS A 215 -17.55 -3.16 0.19
C LYS A 215 -16.82 -3.38 -1.13
N TRP A 216 -15.69 -2.73 -1.30
CA TRP A 216 -14.89 -2.74 -2.51
C TRP A 216 -13.42 -2.76 -2.16
N LEU A 217 -12.68 -3.74 -2.67
CA LEU A 217 -11.23 -3.80 -2.62
C LEU A 217 -10.69 -3.59 -4.03
N GLN A 218 -9.77 -2.66 -4.22
CA GLN A 218 -9.04 -2.50 -5.47
C GLN A 218 -7.70 -3.25 -5.36
N VAL A 219 -7.48 -4.16 -6.30
CA VAL A 219 -6.23 -4.92 -6.42
C VAL A 219 -5.52 -4.46 -7.68
N ASP A 220 -4.39 -3.80 -7.54
CA ASP A 220 -3.64 -3.23 -8.65
C ASP A 220 -2.61 -4.22 -9.19
N GLU A 221 -2.77 -4.61 -10.45
CA GLU A 221 -1.87 -5.52 -11.16
C GLU A 221 -1.15 -4.83 -12.34
N PRO A 222 -0.32 -3.83 -12.09
CA PRO A 222 0.35 -3.12 -13.17
C PRO A 222 1.34 -3.97 -13.96
N SER A 223 1.79 -5.12 -13.47
CA SER A 223 2.62 -6.05 -14.24
C SER A 223 1.92 -6.62 -15.47
N LEU A 224 0.59 -6.57 -15.54
CA LEU A 224 -0.19 -7.00 -16.71
C LEU A 224 0.02 -6.14 -17.95
N VAL A 225 0.66 -4.97 -17.84
CA VAL A 225 1.02 -4.14 -19.02
C VAL A 225 2.24 -4.68 -19.77
N LYS A 226 2.93 -5.68 -19.21
CA LYS A 226 4.08 -6.33 -19.85
C LYS A 226 3.63 -7.49 -20.72
N ASP A 227 4.49 -7.88 -21.68
CA ASP A 227 4.30 -9.14 -22.38
C ASP A 227 4.36 -10.30 -21.39
N MET A 228 3.33 -11.15 -21.43
CA MET A 228 3.18 -12.30 -20.54
C MET A 228 3.50 -13.58 -21.31
N THR A 229 4.33 -14.42 -20.71
CA THR A 229 4.56 -15.78 -21.18
C THR A 229 3.37 -16.69 -20.82
N SER A 230 3.34 -17.90 -21.38
CA SER A 230 2.35 -18.93 -20.96
C SER A 230 2.44 -19.26 -19.48
N ASP A 231 3.64 -19.27 -18.92
CA ASP A 231 3.87 -19.54 -17.50
C ASP A 231 3.38 -18.37 -16.62
N ASP A 232 3.55 -17.12 -17.10
CA ASP A 232 2.99 -15.94 -16.43
C ASP A 232 1.47 -15.98 -16.38
N LEU A 233 0.82 -16.37 -17.48
CA LEU A 233 -0.64 -16.52 -17.53
C LEU A 233 -1.12 -17.65 -16.62
N ALA A 234 -0.43 -18.79 -16.62
CA ALA A 234 -0.75 -19.91 -15.74
C ALA A 234 -0.62 -19.52 -14.25
N LEU A 235 0.45 -18.80 -13.91
CA LEU A 235 0.66 -18.29 -12.56
C LEU A 235 -0.44 -17.31 -12.16
N PHE A 236 -0.76 -16.33 -13.01
CA PHE A 236 -1.81 -15.35 -12.76
C PHE A 236 -3.17 -16.02 -12.55
N ASN A 237 -3.54 -16.95 -13.44
CA ASN A 237 -4.81 -17.68 -13.32
C ASN A 237 -4.85 -18.51 -12.03
N LYS A 238 -3.80 -19.28 -11.71
CA LYS A 238 -3.72 -20.02 -10.44
C LYS A 238 -3.99 -19.13 -9.24
N ILE A 239 -3.33 -17.97 -9.18
CA ILE A 239 -3.46 -17.03 -8.05
C ILE A 239 -4.90 -16.51 -7.93
N TYR A 240 -5.49 -16.04 -9.03
CA TYR A 240 -6.81 -15.43 -8.99
C TYR A 240 -7.96 -16.43 -8.89
N ASP A 241 -7.85 -17.61 -9.49
CA ASP A 241 -8.84 -18.68 -9.31
C ASP A 241 -8.95 -19.07 -7.82
N GLU A 242 -7.82 -19.17 -7.14
CA GLU A 242 -7.77 -19.50 -5.72
C GLU A 242 -8.28 -18.36 -4.82
N ILE A 243 -7.90 -17.11 -5.07
CA ILE A 243 -8.32 -15.96 -4.25
C ILE A 243 -9.82 -15.70 -4.46
N LEU A 244 -10.31 -15.73 -5.70
CA LEU A 244 -11.71 -15.46 -6.02
C LEU A 244 -12.66 -16.61 -5.61
N SER A 245 -12.13 -17.79 -5.32
CA SER A 245 -12.92 -18.90 -4.75
C SER A 245 -13.24 -18.70 -3.27
N THR A 246 -12.59 -17.75 -2.61
CA THR A 246 -12.87 -17.39 -1.21
C THR A 246 -14.23 -16.67 -1.16
N LYS A 247 -15.18 -17.26 -0.41
CA LYS A 247 -16.53 -16.72 -0.21
C LYS A 247 -16.69 -16.32 1.24
#